data_1913e8a0e5d8fa5ca116332b2affb6ae
#
_entry.id   1913e8a0e5d8fa5ca116332b2affb6ae
#
_cell.length_a   1.000
_cell.length_b   1.000
_cell.length_c   1.000
_cell.angle_alpha   90.00
_cell.angle_beta   90.00
_cell.angle_gamma   90.00
#
_symmetry.space_group_name_H-M   'P 1'
#
loop_
_entity.id
_entity.type
_entity.pdbx_description
1 polymer ?
#
loop_
_entity_poly.entity_id
_entity_poly.type
_entity_poly.pdbx_seq_one_letter_code
_entity_poly.pdbx_strand_id
1 'polypeptide(L)'
;MTVTVRPVQDNEFFTWLDLYAGYGDFYESPVTDEKALLVWSWISDSGNELEAYFAVDEEGLPIGLAHVREFARPLDGSKGLYLDDLFVAPGARGSGAGSALLDALREAAKDRGLSVVRWITAKDNATARRLYDRFAEKTSWVTYDLVP
;
A
#
# COMPACT_ATOMS: atom_id res chain seq x y z
N MET A 1 -19.85 -2.81 -8.11
CA MET A 1 -18.92 -1.69 -8.44
C MET A 1 -17.61 -2.26 -8.95
N THR A 2 -17.17 -1.80 -10.09
CA THR A 2 -15.89 -2.19 -10.65
C THR A 2 -14.79 -1.27 -10.14
N VAL A 3 -13.73 -1.83 -9.58
CA VAL A 3 -12.56 -1.09 -9.09
C VAL A 3 -11.36 -1.49 -9.95
N THR A 4 -10.65 -0.50 -10.46
CA THR A 4 -9.40 -0.70 -11.19
C THR A 4 -8.22 -0.17 -10.39
N VAL A 5 -7.03 -0.69 -10.64
CA VAL A 5 -5.81 -0.28 -9.93
C VAL A 5 -4.80 0.21 -10.96
N ARG A 6 -4.19 1.35 -10.68
CA ARG A 6 -3.16 1.93 -11.53
C ARG A 6 -2.12 2.69 -10.71
N PRO A 7 -0.92 2.92 -11.26
CA PRO A 7 0.07 3.76 -10.60
C PRO A 7 -0.43 5.20 -10.43
N VAL A 8 0.02 5.84 -9.36
CA VAL A 8 -0.18 7.28 -9.15
C VAL A 8 0.68 8.04 -10.16
N GLN A 9 0.10 9.08 -10.77
CA GLN A 9 0.77 9.89 -11.79
C GLN A 9 1.34 11.18 -11.20
N ASP A 10 2.31 11.78 -11.89
CA ASP A 10 3.04 12.95 -11.41
C ASP A 10 2.15 14.18 -11.15
N ASN A 11 1.02 14.29 -11.86
CA ASN A 11 0.08 15.40 -11.70
C ASN A 11 -1.01 15.14 -10.64
N GLU A 12 -0.85 14.10 -9.82
CA GLU A 12 -1.88 13.69 -8.87
C GLU A 12 -1.50 13.91 -7.41
N PHE A 13 -0.61 14.85 -7.15
CA PHE A 13 -0.15 15.12 -5.79
C PHE A 13 -1.30 15.39 -4.80
N PHE A 14 -2.25 16.26 -5.17
CA PHE A 14 -3.31 16.65 -4.24
C PHE A 14 -4.29 15.51 -3.96
N THR A 15 -4.60 14.71 -4.96
CA THR A 15 -5.44 13.53 -4.79
C THR A 15 -4.76 12.49 -3.90
N TRP A 16 -3.47 12.25 -4.15
CA TRP A 16 -2.66 11.37 -3.31
C TRP A 16 -2.58 11.89 -1.88
N LEU A 17 -2.37 13.20 -1.71
CA LEU A 17 -2.27 13.82 -0.40
C LEU A 17 -3.53 13.60 0.44
N ASP A 18 -4.71 13.73 -0.16
CA ASP A 18 -5.98 13.51 0.54
C ASP A 18 -6.08 12.09 1.10
N LEU A 19 -5.71 11.09 0.32
CA LEU A 19 -5.70 9.70 0.77
C LEU A 19 -4.61 9.43 1.80
N TYR A 20 -3.42 9.97 1.58
CA TYR A 20 -2.30 9.82 2.51
C TYR A 20 -2.59 10.48 3.86
N ALA A 21 -3.16 11.68 3.85
CA ALA A 21 -3.58 12.36 5.07
C ALA A 21 -4.67 11.57 5.82
N GLY A 22 -5.62 11.00 5.09
CA GLY A 22 -6.65 10.13 5.68
C GLY A 22 -6.06 8.89 6.34
N TYR A 23 -5.05 8.29 5.75
CA TYR A 23 -4.32 7.17 6.33
C TYR A 23 -3.61 7.59 7.63
N GLY A 24 -2.94 8.75 7.61
CA GLY A 24 -2.28 9.30 8.80
C GLY A 24 -3.26 9.56 9.93
N ASP A 25 -4.41 10.13 9.61
CA ASP A 25 -5.47 10.38 10.60
C ASP A 25 -5.99 9.09 11.23
N PHE A 26 -6.16 8.04 10.43
CA PHE A 26 -6.60 6.74 10.92
C PHE A 26 -5.62 6.17 11.96
N TYR A 27 -4.33 6.36 11.77
CA TYR A 27 -3.29 5.88 12.69
C TYR A 27 -2.88 6.92 13.73
N GLU A 28 -3.61 8.03 13.85
CA GLU A 28 -3.29 9.10 14.79
C GLU A 28 -1.86 9.66 14.61
N SER A 29 -1.40 9.63 13.36
CA SER A 29 -0.09 10.14 12.95
C SER A 29 -0.28 11.19 11.86
N PRO A 30 -0.62 12.43 12.22
CA PRO A 30 -0.96 13.47 11.25
C PRO A 30 0.15 13.68 10.22
N VAL A 31 -0.25 13.84 8.96
CA VAL A 31 0.66 14.13 7.86
C VAL A 31 0.90 15.63 7.81
N THR A 32 2.14 16.05 8.06
CA THR A 32 2.55 17.44 7.90
C THR A 32 2.88 17.71 6.44
N ASP A 33 2.90 18.99 6.05
CA ASP A 33 3.31 19.38 4.69
C ASP A 33 4.72 18.90 4.37
N GLU A 34 5.63 19.01 5.32
CA GLU A 34 7.02 18.56 5.15
C GLU A 34 7.09 17.05 4.89
N LYS A 35 6.35 16.26 5.68
CA LYS A 35 6.29 14.81 5.50
C LYS A 35 5.70 14.46 4.14
N ALA A 36 4.62 15.11 3.75
CA ALA A 36 3.96 14.86 2.47
C ALA A 36 4.88 15.15 1.29
N LEU A 37 5.56 16.28 1.32
CA LEU A 37 6.49 16.66 0.25
C LEU A 37 7.67 15.70 0.17
N LEU A 38 8.20 15.27 1.30
CA LEU A 38 9.29 14.30 1.35
C LEU A 38 8.87 12.97 0.73
N VAL A 39 7.75 12.40 1.17
CA VAL A 39 7.26 11.11 0.65
C VAL A 39 6.91 11.21 -0.81
N TRP A 40 6.28 12.30 -1.23
CA TRP A 40 6.00 12.55 -2.65
C TRP A 40 7.28 12.59 -3.50
N SER A 41 8.34 13.19 -2.96
CA SER A 41 9.63 13.21 -3.66
C SER A 41 10.19 11.80 -3.88
N TRP A 42 9.96 10.88 -2.94
CA TRP A 42 10.35 9.47 -3.11
C TRP A 42 9.53 8.79 -4.21
N ILE A 43 8.23 9.00 -4.21
CA ILE A 43 7.32 8.40 -5.20
C ILE A 43 7.63 8.90 -6.62
N SER A 44 7.97 10.19 -6.73
CA SER A 44 8.23 10.84 -8.01
C SER A 44 9.63 10.57 -8.56
N ASP A 45 10.55 10.09 -7.72
CA ASP A 45 11.93 9.82 -8.12
C ASP A 45 12.05 8.36 -8.58
N SER A 46 12.34 8.18 -9.87
CA SER A 46 12.51 6.83 -10.45
C SER A 46 13.70 6.07 -9.86
N GLY A 47 14.63 6.76 -9.19
CA GLY A 47 15.75 6.14 -8.49
C GLY A 47 15.41 5.67 -7.07
N ASN A 48 14.21 5.98 -6.58
CA ASN A 48 13.73 5.53 -5.27
C ASN A 48 12.87 4.28 -5.44
N GLU A 49 12.95 3.35 -4.49
CA GLU A 49 12.18 2.10 -4.56
C GLU A 49 10.69 2.27 -4.24
N LEU A 50 10.27 3.40 -3.65
CA LEU A 50 8.88 3.59 -3.25
C LEU A 50 7.98 3.84 -4.46
N GLU A 51 6.91 3.05 -4.55
CA GLU A 51 5.88 3.17 -5.59
C GLU A 51 4.52 3.37 -4.94
N ALA A 52 3.63 4.08 -5.61
CA ALA A 52 2.27 4.31 -5.14
C ALA A 52 1.25 3.88 -6.20
N TYR A 53 0.17 3.25 -5.74
CA TYR A 53 -0.95 2.82 -6.58
C TYR A 53 -2.26 3.35 -6.04
N PHE A 54 -3.16 3.73 -6.95
CA PHE A 54 -4.54 4.04 -6.60
C PHE A 54 -5.45 2.88 -6.95
N ALA A 55 -6.44 2.65 -6.10
CA ALA A 55 -7.66 1.96 -6.49
C ALA A 55 -8.67 3.03 -6.94
N VAL A 56 -9.26 2.84 -8.10
CA VAL A 56 -10.08 3.84 -8.77
C VAL A 56 -11.46 3.26 -9.03
N ASP A 57 -12.52 4.01 -8.72
CA ASP A 57 -13.91 3.57 -8.96
C ASP A 57 -14.31 3.74 -10.43
N GLU A 58 -15.56 3.40 -10.75
CA GLU A 58 -16.10 3.45 -12.12
C GLU A 58 -16.10 4.86 -12.71
N GLU A 59 -16.14 5.88 -11.86
CA GLU A 59 -16.15 7.29 -12.27
C GLU A 59 -14.74 7.87 -12.40
N GLY A 60 -13.70 7.05 -12.15
CA GLY A 60 -12.33 7.49 -12.22
C GLY A 60 -11.83 8.16 -10.94
N LEU A 61 -12.60 8.08 -9.85
CA LEU A 61 -12.21 8.68 -8.58
C LEU A 61 -11.31 7.73 -7.78
N PRO A 62 -10.10 8.15 -7.38
CA PRO A 62 -9.28 7.37 -6.48
C PRO A 62 -9.94 7.22 -5.11
N ILE A 63 -10.13 5.97 -4.69
CA ILE A 63 -10.80 5.61 -3.44
C ILE A 63 -9.91 4.77 -2.51
N GLY A 64 -8.74 4.38 -2.97
CA GLY A 64 -7.78 3.63 -2.17
C GLY A 64 -6.37 3.91 -2.60
N LEU A 65 -5.42 3.66 -1.70
CA LEU A 65 -4.00 3.94 -1.88
C LEU A 65 -3.17 2.78 -1.34
N ALA A 66 -2.13 2.41 -2.08
CA ALA A 66 -1.09 1.51 -1.61
C ALA A 66 0.29 2.10 -1.86
N HIS A 67 1.17 1.97 -0.88
CA HIS A 67 2.60 2.25 -1.02
C HIS A 67 3.34 0.93 -0.97
N VAL A 68 4.20 0.68 -1.96
CA VAL A 68 4.96 -0.56 -2.06
C VAL A 68 6.40 -0.28 -2.42
N ARG A 69 7.28 -1.23 -2.10
CA ARG A 69 8.70 -1.19 -2.51
C ARG A 69 9.23 -2.60 -2.68
N GLU A 70 10.12 -2.77 -3.63
CA GLU A 70 10.84 -4.04 -3.77
C GLU A 70 11.89 -4.15 -2.66
N PHE A 71 12.10 -5.35 -2.15
CA PHE A 71 13.12 -5.61 -1.14
C PHE A 71 13.86 -6.91 -1.43
N ALA A 72 15.15 -6.92 -1.12
CA ALA A 72 15.97 -8.11 -1.29
C ALA A 72 15.69 -9.13 -0.19
N ARG A 73 15.69 -10.41 -0.57
CA ARG A 73 15.55 -11.55 0.33
C ARG A 73 16.80 -12.42 0.20
N PRO A 74 17.90 -12.08 0.92
CA PRO A 74 19.20 -12.70 0.66
C PRO A 74 19.24 -14.22 0.90
N LEU A 75 18.58 -14.70 1.95
CA LEU A 75 18.56 -16.13 2.25
C LEU A 75 17.91 -16.94 1.12
N ASP A 76 16.92 -16.35 0.48
CA ASP A 76 16.14 -16.96 -0.58
C ASP A 76 16.76 -16.74 -1.97
N GLY A 77 17.70 -15.80 -2.07
CA GLY A 77 18.26 -15.39 -3.35
C GLY A 77 17.24 -14.75 -4.27
N SER A 78 16.25 -14.08 -3.71
CA SER A 78 15.13 -13.48 -4.45
C SER A 78 14.84 -12.06 -3.97
N LYS A 79 13.85 -11.43 -4.62
CA LYS A 79 13.26 -10.17 -4.16
C LYS A 79 11.79 -10.36 -3.90
N GLY A 80 11.24 -9.55 -3.02
CA GLY A 80 9.82 -9.47 -2.73
C GLY A 80 9.28 -8.07 -2.91
N LEU A 81 7.97 -7.93 -2.79
CA LEU A 81 7.28 -6.64 -2.77
C LEU A 81 6.76 -6.41 -1.37
N TYR A 82 7.18 -5.31 -0.74
CA TYR A 82 6.70 -4.95 0.60
C TYR A 82 5.62 -3.91 0.48
N LEU A 83 4.45 -4.21 1.04
CA LEU A 83 3.33 -3.29 1.12
C LEU A 83 3.45 -2.53 2.44
N ASP A 84 3.89 -1.28 2.35
CA ASP A 84 4.08 -0.43 3.53
C ASP A 84 2.77 0.11 4.06
N ASP A 85 1.88 0.53 3.16
CA ASP A 85 0.62 1.19 3.52
C ASP A 85 -0.50 0.73 2.59
N LEU A 86 -1.66 0.46 3.17
CA LEU A 86 -2.90 0.17 2.44
C LEU A 86 -4.04 0.95 3.09
N PHE A 87 -4.69 1.81 2.33
CA PHE A 87 -5.77 2.63 2.83
C PHE A 87 -6.93 2.68 1.85
N VAL A 88 -8.14 2.58 2.36
CA VAL A 88 -9.38 2.77 1.61
C VAL A 88 -10.14 3.92 2.25
N ALA A 89 -10.55 4.89 1.44
CA ALA A 89 -11.30 6.04 1.94
C ALA A 89 -12.54 5.58 2.70
N PRO A 90 -12.89 6.22 3.85
CA PRO A 90 -14.00 5.75 4.69
C PRO A 90 -15.34 5.59 3.94
N GLY A 91 -15.63 6.51 3.01
CA GLY A 91 -16.86 6.44 2.22
C GLY A 91 -16.86 5.34 1.15
N ALA A 92 -15.73 4.72 0.89
CA ALA A 92 -15.58 3.66 -0.10
C ALA A 92 -15.32 2.28 0.52
N ARG A 93 -15.41 2.15 1.83
CA ARG A 93 -15.23 0.87 2.50
C ARG A 93 -16.37 -0.07 2.12
N GLY A 94 -16.02 -1.34 1.90
CA GLY A 94 -16.97 -2.31 1.37
C GLY A 94 -17.11 -2.30 -0.14
N SER A 95 -16.36 -1.44 -0.85
CA SER A 95 -16.38 -1.33 -2.31
C SER A 95 -15.58 -2.42 -3.03
N GLY A 96 -14.71 -3.14 -2.31
CA GLY A 96 -13.76 -4.07 -2.90
C GLY A 96 -12.41 -3.44 -3.26
N ALA A 97 -12.17 -2.18 -2.86
CA ALA A 97 -10.92 -1.49 -3.18
C ALA A 97 -9.68 -2.17 -2.57
N GLY A 98 -9.77 -2.61 -1.32
CA GLY A 98 -8.68 -3.33 -0.67
C GLY A 98 -8.34 -4.64 -1.37
N SER A 99 -9.35 -5.41 -1.73
CA SER A 99 -9.18 -6.65 -2.49
C SER A 99 -8.56 -6.39 -3.86
N ALA A 100 -9.02 -5.35 -4.54
CA ALA A 100 -8.48 -4.98 -5.86
C ALA A 100 -7.01 -4.58 -5.78
N LEU A 101 -6.62 -3.83 -4.75
CA LEU A 101 -5.22 -3.48 -4.52
C LEU A 101 -4.36 -4.71 -4.27
N LEU A 102 -4.79 -5.63 -3.41
CA LEU A 102 -4.04 -6.84 -3.12
C LEU A 102 -3.92 -7.74 -4.37
N ASP A 103 -4.98 -7.89 -5.15
CA ASP A 103 -4.93 -8.62 -6.41
C ASP A 103 -3.94 -8.01 -7.39
N ALA A 104 -3.97 -6.69 -7.54
CA ALA A 104 -3.07 -5.98 -8.45
C ALA A 104 -1.61 -6.11 -8.02
N LEU A 105 -1.33 -6.05 -6.71
CA LEU A 105 0.02 -6.22 -6.19
C LEU A 105 0.53 -7.65 -6.38
N ARG A 106 -0.35 -8.64 -6.22
CA ARG A 106 -0.01 -10.04 -6.50
C ARG A 106 0.37 -10.22 -7.98
N GLU A 107 -0.41 -9.65 -8.89
CA GLU A 107 -0.12 -9.71 -10.32
C GLU A 107 1.18 -8.97 -10.67
N ALA A 108 1.41 -7.79 -10.09
CA ALA A 108 2.64 -7.04 -10.30
C ALA A 108 3.87 -7.85 -9.83
N ALA A 109 3.78 -8.47 -8.66
CA ALA A 109 4.84 -9.31 -8.14
C ALA A 109 5.11 -10.50 -9.06
N LYS A 110 4.06 -11.16 -9.53
CA LYS A 110 4.18 -12.28 -10.47
C LYS A 110 4.87 -11.84 -11.76
N ASP A 111 4.44 -10.74 -12.35
CA ASP A 111 4.99 -10.23 -13.61
C ASP A 111 6.46 -9.84 -13.48
N ARG A 112 6.89 -9.39 -12.32
CA ARG A 112 8.28 -9.00 -12.03
C ARG A 112 9.15 -10.16 -11.53
N GLY A 113 8.58 -11.34 -11.36
CA GLY A 113 9.31 -12.49 -10.81
C GLY A 113 9.66 -12.34 -9.34
N LEU A 114 8.87 -11.60 -8.58
CA LEU A 114 9.05 -11.42 -7.14
C LEU A 114 8.45 -12.61 -6.40
N SER A 115 9.08 -13.02 -5.29
CA SER A 115 8.76 -14.26 -4.61
C SER A 115 7.65 -14.15 -3.58
N VAL A 116 7.31 -12.93 -3.14
CA VAL A 116 6.32 -12.71 -2.09
C VAL A 116 5.83 -11.26 -2.12
N VAL A 117 4.60 -11.04 -1.68
CA VAL A 117 4.10 -9.74 -1.25
C VAL A 117 3.93 -9.83 0.26
N ARG A 118 4.55 -8.95 1.01
CA ARG A 118 4.59 -9.00 2.48
C ARG A 118 4.12 -7.69 3.08
N TRP A 119 3.35 -7.79 4.17
CA TRP A 119 2.94 -6.62 4.96
C TRP A 119 2.78 -7.01 6.42
N ILE A 120 2.72 -5.98 7.27
CA ILE A 120 2.39 -6.14 8.67
C ILE A 120 1.10 -5.39 8.97
N THR A 121 0.40 -5.81 10.01
CA THR A 121 -0.79 -5.13 10.50
C THR A 121 -0.87 -5.28 12.02
N ALA A 122 -1.62 -4.40 12.66
CA ALA A 122 -1.85 -4.53 14.10
C ALA A 122 -2.56 -5.84 14.40
N LYS A 123 -2.12 -6.53 15.43
CA LYS A 123 -2.65 -7.84 15.83
C LYS A 123 -4.16 -7.81 16.06
N ASP A 124 -4.66 -6.70 16.58
CA ASP A 124 -6.07 -6.49 16.93
C ASP A 124 -6.90 -5.84 15.81
N ASN A 125 -6.30 -5.59 14.64
CA ASN A 125 -7.01 -5.03 13.50
C ASN A 125 -7.85 -6.13 12.81
N ALA A 126 -8.95 -6.52 13.46
CA ALA A 126 -9.77 -7.65 13.03
C ALA A 126 -10.39 -7.45 11.65
N THR A 127 -10.82 -6.23 11.33
CA THR A 127 -11.46 -5.91 10.05
C THR A 127 -10.48 -6.10 8.89
N ALA A 128 -9.27 -5.55 9.01
CA ALA A 128 -8.24 -5.71 7.99
C ALA A 128 -7.78 -7.17 7.88
N ARG A 129 -7.63 -7.85 9.01
CA ARG A 129 -7.19 -9.24 9.03
C ARG A 129 -8.18 -10.18 8.36
N ARG A 130 -9.47 -9.91 8.43
CA ARG A 130 -10.47 -10.70 7.68
C ARG A 130 -10.24 -10.62 6.17
N LEU A 131 -9.88 -9.45 5.68
CA LEU A 131 -9.49 -9.28 4.27
C LEU A 131 -8.20 -10.05 3.97
N TYR A 132 -7.17 -9.86 4.80
CA TYR A 132 -5.85 -10.43 4.56
C TYR A 132 -5.86 -11.96 4.60
N ASP A 133 -6.64 -12.57 5.50
CA ASP A 133 -6.73 -14.02 5.62
C ASP A 133 -7.31 -14.69 4.38
N ARG A 134 -8.05 -13.93 3.54
CA ARG A 134 -8.55 -14.45 2.26
C ARG A 134 -7.48 -14.45 1.17
N PHE A 135 -6.41 -13.68 1.31
CA PHE A 135 -5.36 -13.51 0.30
C PHE A 135 -4.06 -14.21 0.65
N ALA A 136 -3.75 -14.32 1.93
CA ALA A 136 -2.43 -14.72 2.38
C ALA A 136 -2.50 -15.50 3.69
N GLU A 137 -1.38 -16.07 4.06
CA GLU A 137 -1.22 -16.77 5.34
C GLU A 137 -0.48 -15.89 6.33
N LYS A 138 -1.00 -15.82 7.55
CA LYS A 138 -0.31 -15.17 8.64
C LYS A 138 0.97 -15.93 8.96
N THR A 139 2.09 -15.21 9.00
CA THR A 139 3.39 -15.82 9.33
C THR A 139 3.55 -16.01 10.84
N SER A 140 4.53 -16.82 11.23
CA SER A 140 4.95 -16.96 12.63
C SER A 140 6.05 -15.99 13.03
N TRP A 141 6.52 -15.15 12.10
CA TRP A 141 7.59 -14.20 12.36
C TRP A 141 7.10 -13.05 13.22
N VAL A 142 7.96 -12.55 14.09
CA VAL A 142 7.69 -11.42 14.97
C VAL A 142 8.56 -10.25 14.54
N THR A 143 7.97 -9.06 14.51
CA THR A 143 8.68 -7.82 14.13
C THR A 143 9.30 -7.19 15.36
N TYR A 144 10.56 -6.75 15.24
CA TYR A 144 11.26 -5.99 16.26
C TYR A 144 11.74 -4.67 15.68
N ASP A 145 11.58 -3.59 16.41
CA ASP A 145 12.13 -2.28 16.09
C ASP A 145 13.18 -1.91 17.15
N LEU A 146 14.40 -1.66 16.71
CA LEU A 146 15.45 -1.13 17.57
C LEU A 146 15.58 0.36 17.31
N VAL A 147 15.23 1.17 18.30
CA VAL A 147 15.30 2.64 18.19
C VAL A 147 16.71 3.07 18.55
N PRO A 148 17.44 3.77 17.63
CA PRO A 148 18.81 4.22 17.87
C PRO A 148 18.91 5.34 18.91
#